data_56eea8c9c438c37a94692f1b9d1f075a
#
_entry.id   56eea8c9c438c37a94692f1b9d1f075a
#
_cell.length_a   1.000
_cell.length_b   1.000
_cell.length_c   1.000
_cell.angle_alpha   90.00
_cell.angle_beta   90.00
_cell.angle_gamma   90.00
#
_symmetry.space_group_name_H-M   'P 1'
#
loop_
_entity.id
_entity.type
_entity.pdbx_description
1 polymer ?
#
loop_
_entity_poly.entity_id
_entity_poly.type
_entity_poly.pdbx_seq_one_letter_code
_entity_poly.pdbx_strand_id
1 'polypeptide(L)'
;MKLYYAPGACSMASHILLNELGVAYELEKVDLKTHRTEKDQDFYKINPKGYVPALQLDNGKLLTENIAILSYLSDSKAGQQAVVSKDNMDHYQKLEWLAFISTELHKGFSPLFNKANPPEVLQASKEKITKRLDLVNKHLENQKFMMGDTFGPADAYLFTVLSWCPKVSVDLSPWKNLVSFVERLQIRPAIQKTMKEEGLR
;
A
#
# COMPACT_ATOMS: atom_id res chain seq x y z
N MET A 1 -16.08 9.50 -4.52
CA MET A 1 -15.30 9.12 -3.31
C MET A 1 -14.18 10.13 -3.10
N LYS A 2 -13.65 10.30 -1.86
CA LYS A 2 -12.49 11.13 -1.57
C LYS A 2 -11.46 10.35 -0.76
N LEU A 3 -10.20 10.31 -1.23
CA LEU A 3 -9.09 9.69 -0.53
C LEU A 3 -8.27 10.76 0.21
N TYR A 4 -8.17 10.62 1.53
CA TYR A 4 -7.20 11.34 2.34
C TYR A 4 -5.89 10.58 2.33
N TYR A 5 -4.80 11.26 1.95
CA TYR A 5 -3.52 10.61 1.68
C TYR A 5 -2.32 11.45 2.14
N ALA A 6 -1.17 10.82 2.24
CA ALA A 6 0.11 11.51 2.33
C ALA A 6 1.07 10.93 1.27
N PRO A 7 1.83 11.78 0.55
CA PRO A 7 2.68 11.34 -0.55
C PRO A 7 3.67 10.25 -0.14
N GLY A 8 3.64 9.12 -0.86
CA GLY A 8 4.52 7.97 -0.64
C GLY A 8 4.30 7.24 0.69
N ALA A 9 3.21 7.53 1.41
CA ALA A 9 2.80 6.78 2.58
C ALA A 9 2.02 5.51 2.17
N CYS A 10 1.54 4.74 3.13
CA CYS A 10 0.76 3.52 2.87
C CYS A 10 -0.55 3.78 2.10
N SER A 11 -1.08 5.00 2.15
CA SER A 11 -2.22 5.46 1.34
C SER A 11 -1.99 5.36 -0.16
N MET A 12 -0.73 5.35 -0.62
CA MET A 12 -0.39 5.16 -2.02
C MET A 12 -0.96 3.85 -2.58
N ALA A 13 -1.05 2.78 -1.77
CA ALA A 13 -1.66 1.52 -2.20
C ALA A 13 -3.14 1.68 -2.59
N SER A 14 -3.91 2.38 -1.76
CA SER A 14 -5.32 2.68 -2.04
C SER A 14 -5.46 3.61 -3.26
N HIS A 15 -4.55 4.58 -3.42
CA HIS A 15 -4.52 5.47 -4.56
C HIS A 15 -4.21 4.73 -5.87
N ILE A 16 -3.22 3.83 -5.86
CA ILE A 16 -2.91 2.96 -7.01
C ILE A 16 -4.15 2.15 -7.42
N LEU A 17 -4.84 1.56 -6.45
CA LEU A 17 -6.00 0.73 -6.74
C LEU A 17 -7.17 1.56 -7.31
N LEU A 18 -7.41 2.77 -6.82
CA LEU A 18 -8.40 3.69 -7.38
C LEU A 18 -8.10 4.02 -8.85
N ASN A 19 -6.84 4.29 -9.16
CA ASN A 19 -6.39 4.53 -10.54
C ASN A 19 -6.51 3.29 -11.42
N GLU A 20 -6.19 2.11 -10.89
CA GLU A 20 -6.30 0.83 -11.60
C GLU A 20 -7.74 0.50 -11.97
N LEU A 21 -8.68 0.79 -11.07
CA LEU A 21 -10.11 0.56 -11.27
C LEU A 21 -10.78 1.61 -12.16
N GLY A 22 -10.11 2.72 -12.46
CA GLY A 22 -10.65 3.81 -13.26
C GLY A 22 -11.87 4.50 -12.65
N VAL A 23 -12.05 4.41 -11.33
CA VAL A 23 -13.17 5.04 -10.63
C VAL A 23 -12.89 6.52 -10.37
N ALA A 24 -13.94 7.33 -10.36
CA ALA A 24 -13.81 8.76 -10.04
C ALA A 24 -13.57 8.96 -8.53
N TYR A 25 -12.58 9.77 -8.19
CA TYR A 25 -12.26 10.13 -6.81
C TYR A 25 -11.64 11.52 -6.74
N GLU A 26 -11.67 12.10 -5.55
CA GLU A 26 -10.93 13.30 -5.17
C GLU A 26 -9.77 12.91 -4.27
N LEU A 27 -8.70 13.69 -4.30
CA LEU A 27 -7.57 13.59 -3.38
C LEU A 27 -7.62 14.75 -2.38
N GLU A 28 -7.30 14.47 -1.14
CA GLU A 28 -7.06 15.50 -0.13
C GLU A 28 -5.81 15.13 0.67
N LYS A 29 -4.75 15.92 0.50
CA LYS A 29 -3.47 15.70 1.16
C LYS A 29 -3.56 16.02 2.65
N VAL A 30 -2.91 15.18 3.46
CA VAL A 30 -2.79 15.33 4.91
C VAL A 30 -1.32 15.46 5.29
N ASP A 31 -0.99 16.48 6.06
CA ASP A 31 0.29 16.56 6.75
C ASP A 31 0.24 15.71 8.02
N LEU A 32 1.01 14.62 8.05
CA LEU A 32 1.06 13.68 9.17
C LEU A 32 1.78 14.20 10.42
N LYS A 33 2.47 15.35 10.33
CA LYS A 33 3.11 15.99 11.49
C LYS A 33 2.15 16.90 12.22
N THR A 34 1.39 17.69 11.46
CA THR A 34 0.43 18.66 12.01
C THR A 34 -0.99 18.11 12.11
N HIS A 35 -1.25 16.97 11.47
CA HIS A 35 -2.59 16.37 11.31
C HIS A 35 -3.62 17.35 10.73
N ARG A 36 -3.16 18.16 9.76
CA ARG A 36 -4.04 19.06 9.00
C ARG A 36 -4.10 18.65 7.55
N THR A 37 -5.28 18.83 6.93
CA THR A 37 -5.43 18.66 5.49
C THR A 37 -4.86 19.88 4.75
N GLU A 38 -4.63 19.76 3.45
CA GLU A 38 -4.19 20.88 2.60
C GLU A 38 -5.21 22.04 2.56
N LYS A 39 -6.47 21.79 2.95
CA LYS A 39 -7.52 22.79 3.15
C LYS A 39 -7.58 23.32 4.57
N ASP A 40 -6.52 23.12 5.35
CA ASP A 40 -6.37 23.55 6.74
C ASP A 40 -7.43 23.00 7.72
N GLN A 41 -8.01 21.84 7.42
CA GLN A 41 -8.96 21.17 8.32
C GLN A 41 -8.20 20.30 9.32
N ASP A 42 -8.69 20.21 10.55
CA ASP A 42 -8.20 19.28 11.56
C ASP A 42 -8.56 17.84 11.15
N PHE A 43 -7.57 17.05 10.81
CA PHE A 43 -7.76 15.69 10.32
C PHE A 43 -8.29 14.74 11.40
N TYR A 44 -8.05 15.01 12.68
CA TYR A 44 -8.65 14.22 13.76
C TYR A 44 -10.18 14.34 13.82
N LYS A 45 -10.75 15.45 13.34
CA LYS A 45 -12.23 15.60 13.21
C LYS A 45 -12.80 14.77 12.07
N ILE A 46 -11.97 14.40 11.08
CA ILE A 46 -12.35 13.56 9.94
C ILE A 46 -12.08 12.09 10.29
N ASN A 47 -10.88 11.78 10.74
CA ASN A 47 -10.46 10.45 11.18
C ASN A 47 -9.83 10.53 12.57
N PRO A 48 -10.56 10.14 13.64
CA PRO A 48 -10.05 10.20 15.01
C PRO A 48 -8.78 9.38 15.26
N LYS A 49 -8.46 8.40 14.38
CA LYS A 49 -7.21 7.64 14.44
C LYS A 49 -5.99 8.47 13.99
N GLY A 50 -6.17 9.58 13.26
CA GLY A 50 -5.11 10.45 12.74
C GLY A 50 -4.24 9.83 11.63
N TYR A 51 -4.60 8.69 11.08
CA TYR A 51 -3.80 7.97 10.08
C TYR A 51 -4.42 8.03 8.68
N VAL A 52 -3.56 8.02 7.66
CA VAL A 52 -3.93 7.75 6.27
C VAL A 52 -3.65 6.28 5.93
N PRO A 53 -4.38 5.68 4.94
CA PRO A 53 -5.50 6.24 4.21
C PRO A 53 -6.79 6.36 5.02
N ALA A 54 -7.63 7.32 4.63
CA ALA A 54 -9.04 7.33 4.96
C ALA A 54 -9.82 7.58 3.67
N LEU A 55 -10.85 6.79 3.41
CA LEU A 55 -11.68 6.87 2.21
C LEU A 55 -13.08 7.31 2.58
N GLN A 56 -13.46 8.51 2.17
CA GLN A 56 -14.83 8.99 2.29
C GLN A 56 -15.62 8.53 1.06
N LEU A 57 -16.69 7.78 1.30
CA LEU A 57 -17.59 7.27 0.27
C LEU A 57 -18.60 8.33 -0.15
N ASP A 58 -19.25 8.13 -1.30
CA ASP A 58 -20.25 9.09 -1.83
C ASP A 58 -21.48 9.26 -0.93
N ASN A 59 -21.76 8.28 -0.08
CA ASN A 59 -22.81 8.36 0.95
C ASN A 59 -22.37 9.06 2.25
N GLY A 60 -21.17 9.66 2.26
CA GLY A 60 -20.60 10.38 3.40
C GLY A 60 -19.94 9.48 4.46
N LYS A 61 -20.05 8.16 4.39
CA LYS A 61 -19.36 7.25 5.34
C LYS A 61 -17.86 7.27 5.12
N LEU A 62 -17.12 7.23 6.23
CA LEU A 62 -15.66 7.12 6.22
C LEU A 62 -15.23 5.67 6.47
N LEU A 63 -14.38 5.14 5.59
CA LEU A 63 -13.70 3.87 5.77
C LEU A 63 -12.22 4.14 6.05
N THR A 64 -11.66 3.46 7.04
CA THR A 64 -10.26 3.55 7.43
C THR A 64 -9.62 2.16 7.42
N GLU A 65 -8.30 2.08 7.64
CA GLU A 65 -7.47 0.89 7.52
C GLU A 65 -7.25 0.44 6.07
N ASN A 66 -5.98 0.38 5.68
CA ASN A 66 -5.60 0.08 4.29
C ASN A 66 -6.15 -1.27 3.82
N ILE A 67 -6.13 -2.31 4.67
CA ILE A 67 -6.71 -3.62 4.35
C ILE A 67 -8.20 -3.49 4.01
N ALA A 68 -8.96 -2.78 4.86
CA ALA A 68 -10.40 -2.61 4.67
C ALA A 68 -10.71 -1.82 3.39
N ILE A 69 -9.96 -0.73 3.13
CA ILE A 69 -10.14 0.10 1.94
C ILE A 69 -9.80 -0.69 0.67
N LEU A 70 -8.68 -1.40 0.65
CA LEU A 70 -8.24 -2.21 -0.49
C LEU A 70 -9.22 -3.35 -0.77
N SER A 71 -9.74 -4.02 0.28
CA SER A 71 -10.77 -5.04 0.13
C SER A 71 -12.08 -4.45 -0.41
N TYR A 72 -12.55 -3.33 0.17
CA TYR A 72 -13.75 -2.66 -0.30
C TYR A 72 -13.68 -2.27 -1.77
N LEU A 73 -12.56 -1.68 -2.20
CA LEU A 73 -12.35 -1.30 -3.61
C LEU A 73 -12.31 -2.52 -4.52
N SER A 74 -11.60 -3.59 -4.14
CA SER A 74 -11.54 -4.81 -4.95
C SER A 74 -12.86 -5.56 -5.03
N ASP A 75 -13.70 -5.47 -4.01
CA ASP A 75 -15.00 -6.13 -3.95
C ASP A 75 -16.12 -5.27 -4.58
N SER A 76 -15.82 -4.02 -4.96
CA SER A 76 -16.74 -3.14 -5.67
C SER A 76 -17.07 -3.67 -7.08
N LYS A 77 -18.14 -3.14 -7.70
CA LYS A 77 -18.49 -3.51 -9.08
C LYS A 77 -17.35 -3.30 -10.08
N ALA A 78 -16.61 -2.19 -9.95
CA ALA A 78 -15.44 -1.93 -10.77
C ALA A 78 -14.31 -2.93 -10.47
N GLY A 79 -14.08 -3.25 -9.20
CA GLY A 79 -13.11 -4.26 -8.77
C GLY A 79 -13.44 -5.66 -9.27
N GLN A 80 -14.70 -6.07 -9.22
CA GLN A 80 -15.15 -7.39 -9.71
C GLN A 80 -14.98 -7.57 -11.22
N GLN A 81 -14.94 -6.48 -11.99
CA GLN A 81 -14.65 -6.53 -13.43
C GLN A 81 -13.14 -6.60 -13.72
N ALA A 82 -12.32 -6.05 -12.84
CA ALA A 82 -10.88 -5.92 -13.02
C ALA A 82 -10.05 -7.03 -12.33
N VAL A 83 -10.55 -7.60 -11.24
CA VAL A 83 -9.80 -8.50 -10.36
C VAL A 83 -10.64 -9.72 -9.95
N VAL A 84 -10.32 -10.84 -10.55
CA VAL A 84 -10.39 -12.26 -10.17
C VAL A 84 -11.50 -12.77 -9.23
N SER A 85 -12.10 -13.87 -9.78
CA SER A 85 -12.64 -15.07 -9.13
C SER A 85 -13.42 -14.90 -7.82
N LYS A 86 -14.65 -15.38 -7.91
CA LYS A 86 -15.60 -15.50 -6.78
C LYS A 86 -15.42 -16.83 -6.01
N ASP A 87 -14.29 -17.52 -6.15
CA ASP A 87 -14.01 -18.61 -5.25
C ASP A 87 -13.76 -18.03 -3.86
N ASN A 88 -14.46 -18.57 -2.89
CA ASN A 88 -14.37 -18.13 -1.50
C ASN A 88 -12.93 -18.20 -0.96
N MET A 89 -12.11 -19.13 -1.43
CA MET A 89 -10.71 -19.29 -1.01
C MET A 89 -9.81 -18.18 -1.53
N ASP A 90 -9.95 -17.75 -2.78
CA ASP A 90 -9.18 -16.63 -3.36
C ASP A 90 -9.42 -15.33 -2.58
N HIS A 91 -10.67 -15.12 -2.11
CA HIS A 91 -10.99 -13.98 -1.25
C HIS A 91 -10.20 -14.04 0.07
N TYR A 92 -10.13 -15.20 0.73
CA TYR A 92 -9.38 -15.35 1.97
C TYR A 92 -7.87 -15.28 1.76
N GLN A 93 -7.33 -15.83 0.68
CA GLN A 93 -5.92 -15.69 0.33
C GLN A 93 -5.53 -14.24 0.05
N LYS A 94 -6.41 -13.47 -0.62
CA LYS A 94 -6.23 -12.02 -0.76
C LYS A 94 -6.13 -11.34 0.60
N LEU A 95 -7.04 -11.64 1.54
CA LEU A 95 -7.01 -11.09 2.89
C LEU A 95 -5.76 -11.53 3.66
N GLU A 96 -5.33 -12.77 3.52
CA GLU A 96 -4.10 -13.31 4.11
C GLU A 96 -2.87 -12.47 3.67
N TRP A 97 -2.71 -12.24 2.36
CA TRP A 97 -1.61 -11.42 1.86
C TRP A 97 -1.71 -9.96 2.30
N LEU A 98 -2.88 -9.37 2.29
CA LEU A 98 -3.08 -8.00 2.79
C LEU A 98 -2.73 -7.90 4.28
N ALA A 99 -3.14 -8.87 5.09
CA ALA A 99 -2.81 -8.93 6.50
C ALA A 99 -1.30 -9.10 6.70
N PHE A 100 -0.67 -10.05 6.01
CA PHE A 100 0.78 -10.26 6.07
C PHE A 100 1.57 -9.00 5.70
N ILE A 101 1.24 -8.34 4.58
CA ILE A 101 1.90 -7.11 4.17
C ILE A 101 1.72 -6.02 5.23
N SER A 102 0.54 -5.88 5.81
CA SER A 102 0.24 -4.88 6.83
C SER A 102 1.01 -5.11 8.12
N THR A 103 0.98 -6.32 8.66
CA THR A 103 1.50 -6.61 10.00
C THR A 103 2.99 -6.95 10.00
N GLU A 104 3.47 -7.63 8.98
CA GLU A 104 4.82 -8.15 8.94
C GLU A 104 5.80 -7.25 8.15
N LEU A 105 5.36 -6.70 7.03
CA LEU A 105 6.18 -5.79 6.23
C LEU A 105 5.96 -4.33 6.65
N HIS A 106 4.78 -3.76 6.45
CA HIS A 106 4.53 -2.35 6.73
C HIS A 106 4.89 -1.98 8.18
N LYS A 107 4.38 -2.71 9.17
CA LYS A 107 4.73 -2.47 10.58
C LYS A 107 6.19 -2.78 10.88
N GLY A 108 6.79 -3.73 10.17
CA GLY A 108 8.23 -4.01 10.25
C GLY A 108 9.11 -2.83 9.83
N PHE A 109 8.68 -2.07 8.80
CA PHE A 109 9.38 -0.86 8.37
C PHE A 109 9.24 0.33 9.34
N SER A 110 8.18 0.37 10.15
CA SER A 110 7.87 1.53 11.00
C SER A 110 9.04 2.01 11.89
N PRO A 111 9.80 1.13 12.57
CA PRO A 111 10.92 1.58 13.38
C PRO A 111 12.06 2.21 12.55
N LEU A 112 12.22 1.83 11.29
CA LEU A 112 13.30 2.32 10.43
C LEU A 112 13.11 3.77 9.98
N PHE A 113 11.89 4.29 10.01
CA PHE A 113 11.60 5.68 9.69
C PHE A 113 12.02 6.65 10.82
N ASN A 114 12.12 6.16 12.04
CA ASN A 114 12.61 6.95 13.17
C ASN A 114 14.11 6.71 13.38
N LYS A 115 14.94 7.58 12.81
CA LYS A 115 16.41 7.51 12.93
C LYS A 115 16.93 7.73 14.36
N ALA A 116 16.09 8.19 15.28
CA ALA A 116 16.45 8.34 16.70
C ALA A 116 16.30 7.02 17.49
N ASN A 117 15.76 5.96 16.88
CA ASN A 117 15.73 4.66 17.52
C ASN A 117 17.14 4.12 17.76
N PRO A 118 17.35 3.37 18.87
CA PRO A 118 18.62 2.71 19.15
C PRO A 118 19.08 1.82 17.98
N PRO A 119 20.40 1.72 17.71
CA PRO A 119 20.93 0.91 16.61
C PRO A 119 20.48 -0.54 16.62
N GLU A 120 20.35 -1.14 17.79
CA GLU A 120 19.89 -2.52 18.00
C GLU A 120 18.42 -2.70 17.54
N VAL A 121 17.56 -1.69 17.74
CA VAL A 121 16.15 -1.69 17.29
C VAL A 121 16.11 -1.60 15.77
N LEU A 122 16.93 -0.74 15.17
CA LEU A 122 17.03 -0.59 13.71
C LEU A 122 17.54 -1.89 13.08
N GLN A 123 18.57 -2.49 13.67
CA GLN A 123 19.15 -3.75 13.19
C GLN A 123 18.15 -4.91 13.28
N ALA A 124 17.50 -5.09 14.42
CA ALA A 124 16.48 -6.12 14.61
C ALA A 124 15.31 -5.96 13.62
N SER A 125 14.90 -4.71 13.34
CA SER A 125 13.87 -4.43 12.35
C SER A 125 14.30 -4.81 10.93
N LYS A 126 15.54 -4.51 10.55
CA LYS A 126 16.10 -4.91 9.25
C LYS A 126 16.14 -6.43 9.10
N GLU A 127 16.62 -7.15 10.13
CA GLU A 127 16.67 -8.61 10.13
C GLU A 127 15.27 -9.24 10.02
N LYS A 128 14.29 -8.67 10.74
CA LYS A 128 12.89 -9.11 10.62
C LYS A 128 12.38 -8.93 9.19
N ILE A 129 12.59 -7.74 8.60
CA ILE A 129 12.14 -7.43 7.24
C ILE A 129 12.81 -8.37 6.23
N THR A 130 14.13 -8.60 6.33
CA THR A 130 14.90 -9.50 5.46
C THR A 130 14.23 -10.87 5.37
N LYS A 131 13.90 -11.49 6.51
CA LYS A 131 13.21 -12.79 6.54
C LYS A 131 11.84 -12.76 5.86
N ARG A 132 11.13 -11.62 5.91
CA ARG A 132 9.82 -11.46 5.24
C ARG A 132 9.99 -11.23 3.74
N LEU A 133 11.02 -10.52 3.33
CA LEU A 133 11.36 -10.33 1.92
C LEU A 133 11.80 -11.66 1.28
N ASP A 134 12.55 -12.52 1.99
CA ASP A 134 12.89 -13.87 1.52
C ASP A 134 11.64 -14.67 1.18
N LEU A 135 10.64 -14.65 2.07
CA LEU A 135 9.36 -15.37 1.87
C LEU A 135 8.62 -14.84 0.63
N VAL A 136 8.48 -13.52 0.50
CA VAL A 136 7.77 -12.92 -0.64
C VAL A 136 8.53 -13.13 -1.94
N ASN A 137 9.87 -13.04 -1.91
CA ASN A 137 10.70 -13.31 -3.08
C ASN A 137 10.53 -14.75 -3.58
N LYS A 138 10.49 -15.72 -2.66
CA LYS A 138 10.22 -17.12 -2.99
C LYS A 138 8.80 -17.32 -3.56
N HIS A 139 7.80 -16.64 -2.98
CA HIS A 139 6.43 -16.70 -3.47
C HIS A 139 6.31 -16.20 -4.93
N LEU A 140 7.04 -15.13 -5.27
CA LEU A 140 7.05 -14.55 -6.62
C LEU A 140 7.94 -15.30 -7.63
N GLU A 141 8.60 -16.40 -7.24
CA GLU A 141 9.47 -17.18 -8.14
C GLU A 141 8.71 -17.72 -9.36
N ASN A 142 7.47 -18.16 -9.14
CA ASN A 142 6.63 -18.76 -10.19
C ASN A 142 5.32 -17.98 -10.39
N GLN A 143 5.24 -16.75 -9.92
CA GLN A 143 4.04 -15.92 -10.02
C GLN A 143 4.38 -14.51 -10.50
N LYS A 144 3.52 -14.00 -11.36
CA LYS A 144 3.66 -12.64 -11.87
C LYS A 144 3.24 -11.58 -10.83
N PHE A 145 2.21 -11.90 -10.04
CA PHE A 145 1.63 -11.06 -9.00
C PHE A 145 1.34 -11.90 -7.75
N MET A 146 0.97 -11.24 -6.66
CA MET A 146 0.74 -11.90 -5.37
C MET A 146 -0.37 -12.96 -5.41
N MET A 147 -1.30 -12.85 -6.36
CA MET A 147 -2.42 -13.76 -6.56
C MET A 147 -2.41 -14.40 -7.96
N GLY A 148 -1.22 -14.71 -8.50
CA GLY A 148 -1.07 -15.36 -9.81
C GLY A 148 -0.80 -14.37 -10.94
N ASP A 149 -1.61 -14.40 -12.01
CA ASP A 149 -1.33 -13.64 -13.23
C ASP A 149 -2.03 -12.28 -13.32
N THR A 150 -2.87 -11.95 -12.33
CA THR A 150 -3.66 -10.72 -12.32
C THR A 150 -3.21 -9.78 -11.22
N PHE A 151 -2.97 -8.50 -11.59
CA PHE A 151 -2.67 -7.45 -10.62
C PHE A 151 -3.86 -7.21 -9.68
N GLY A 152 -3.57 -7.06 -8.39
CA GLY A 152 -4.60 -6.86 -7.38
C GLY A 152 -4.18 -5.98 -6.20
N PRO A 153 -5.03 -5.89 -5.17
CA PRO A 153 -4.80 -5.03 -4.02
C PRO A 153 -3.54 -5.40 -3.22
N ALA A 154 -3.18 -6.68 -3.15
CA ALA A 154 -1.96 -7.13 -2.49
C ALA A 154 -0.71 -6.63 -3.22
N ASP A 155 -0.75 -6.56 -4.56
CA ASP A 155 0.35 -6.03 -5.37
C ASP A 155 0.52 -4.52 -5.19
N ALA A 156 -0.58 -3.77 -5.18
CA ALA A 156 -0.55 -2.33 -4.91
C ALA A 156 0.05 -2.05 -3.53
N TYR A 157 -0.31 -2.85 -2.53
CA TYR A 157 0.21 -2.67 -1.18
C TYR A 157 1.68 -3.10 -1.06
N LEU A 158 2.05 -4.23 -1.62
CA LEU A 158 3.44 -4.69 -1.62
C LEU A 158 4.35 -3.70 -2.33
N PHE A 159 3.96 -3.22 -3.53
CA PHE A 159 4.72 -2.20 -4.26
C PHE A 159 4.92 -0.94 -3.42
N THR A 160 3.88 -0.46 -2.76
CA THR A 160 3.95 0.71 -1.88
C THR A 160 4.98 0.50 -0.77
N VAL A 161 4.94 -0.64 -0.09
CA VAL A 161 5.87 -0.94 1.01
C VAL A 161 7.31 -1.12 0.50
N LEU A 162 7.50 -1.80 -0.63
CA LEU A 162 8.84 -1.96 -1.24
C LEU A 162 9.42 -0.62 -1.71
N SER A 163 8.59 0.36 -2.09
CA SER A 163 9.05 1.71 -2.46
C SER A 163 9.73 2.46 -1.29
N TRP A 164 9.57 1.99 -0.06
CA TRP A 164 10.23 2.56 1.12
C TRP A 164 11.67 2.07 1.31
N CYS A 165 12.03 0.94 0.71
CA CYS A 165 13.35 0.33 0.88
C CYS A 165 14.52 1.32 0.69
N PRO A 166 14.56 2.14 -0.39
CA PRO A 166 15.64 3.13 -0.55
C PRO A 166 15.65 4.20 0.55
N LYS A 167 14.46 4.60 1.06
CA LYS A 167 14.33 5.64 2.09
C LYS A 167 14.91 5.22 3.44
N VAL A 168 14.97 3.92 3.71
CA VAL A 168 15.47 3.34 4.96
C VAL A 168 16.73 2.48 4.77
N SER A 169 17.39 2.61 3.61
CA SER A 169 18.63 1.91 3.29
C SER A 169 18.50 0.38 3.40
N VAL A 170 17.43 -0.17 2.86
CA VAL A 170 17.25 -1.59 2.61
C VAL A 170 17.51 -1.83 1.13
N ASP A 171 18.56 -2.57 0.81
CA ASP A 171 18.91 -2.94 -0.56
C ASP A 171 18.06 -4.13 -0.99
N LEU A 172 17.33 -4.01 -2.11
CA LEU A 172 16.51 -5.08 -2.69
C LEU A 172 17.29 -5.98 -3.65
N SER A 173 18.51 -5.65 -4.02
CA SER A 173 19.29 -6.38 -5.05
C SER A 173 19.47 -7.88 -4.78
N PRO A 174 19.52 -8.39 -3.52
CA PRO A 174 19.57 -9.82 -3.26
C PRO A 174 18.31 -10.59 -3.70
N TRP A 175 17.15 -9.90 -3.78
CA TRP A 175 15.85 -10.50 -4.08
C TRP A 175 15.42 -10.23 -5.52
N LYS A 176 15.94 -11.02 -6.45
CA LYS A 176 15.74 -10.81 -7.89
C LYS A 176 14.26 -10.79 -8.31
N ASN A 177 13.42 -11.63 -7.70
CA ASN A 177 12.00 -11.66 -8.04
C ASN A 177 11.27 -10.40 -7.54
N LEU A 178 11.69 -9.84 -6.39
CA LEU A 178 11.18 -8.55 -5.90
C LEU A 178 11.65 -7.40 -6.78
N VAL A 179 12.90 -7.39 -7.22
CA VAL A 179 13.40 -6.38 -8.16
C VAL A 179 12.58 -6.42 -9.44
N SER A 180 12.43 -7.60 -10.07
CA SER A 180 11.63 -7.77 -11.29
C SER A 180 10.15 -7.39 -11.08
N PHE A 181 9.60 -7.68 -9.91
CA PHE A 181 8.24 -7.27 -9.54
C PHE A 181 8.11 -5.73 -9.50
N VAL A 182 9.03 -5.04 -8.82
CA VAL A 182 9.03 -3.58 -8.74
C VAL A 182 9.21 -2.95 -10.11
N GLU A 183 10.16 -3.42 -10.92
CA GLU A 183 10.41 -2.93 -12.29
C GLU A 183 9.17 -3.06 -13.16
N ARG A 184 8.52 -4.22 -13.15
CA ARG A 184 7.30 -4.49 -13.89
C ARG A 184 6.15 -3.58 -13.46
N LEU A 185 6.03 -3.28 -12.17
CA LEU A 185 4.96 -2.43 -11.67
C LEU A 185 5.24 -0.94 -11.89
N GLN A 186 6.48 -0.49 -11.84
CA GLN A 186 6.83 0.92 -12.07
C GLN A 186 6.36 1.46 -13.43
N ILE A 187 6.27 0.62 -14.45
CA ILE A 187 5.82 1.00 -15.79
C ILE A 187 4.29 0.92 -15.96
N ARG A 188 3.56 0.45 -14.95
CA ARG A 188 2.10 0.30 -15.02
C ARG A 188 1.43 1.68 -15.01
N PRO A 189 0.49 1.96 -15.95
CA PRO A 189 -0.11 3.30 -16.07
C PRO A 189 -0.73 3.84 -14.79
N ALA A 190 -1.45 3.01 -14.03
CA ALA A 190 -2.06 3.39 -12.76
C ALA A 190 -1.01 3.81 -11.71
N ILE A 191 0.12 3.11 -11.65
CA ILE A 191 1.21 3.43 -10.72
C ILE A 191 1.91 4.71 -11.16
N GLN A 192 2.21 4.87 -12.44
CA GLN A 192 2.82 6.10 -12.95
C GLN A 192 1.93 7.33 -12.70
N LYS A 193 0.62 7.18 -12.94
CA LYS A 193 -0.35 8.24 -12.65
C LYS A 193 -0.36 8.58 -11.16
N THR A 194 -0.43 7.58 -10.29
CA THR A 194 -0.39 7.77 -8.82
C THR A 194 0.89 8.49 -8.39
N MET A 195 2.05 8.07 -8.86
CA MET A 195 3.33 8.70 -8.50
C MET A 195 3.39 10.16 -8.96
N LYS A 196 2.85 10.47 -10.14
CA LYS A 196 2.75 11.84 -10.64
C LYS A 196 1.80 12.69 -9.77
N GLU A 197 0.61 12.17 -9.44
CA GLU A 197 -0.40 12.88 -8.64
C GLU A 197 0.09 13.10 -7.20
N GLU A 198 0.93 12.21 -6.66
CA GLU A 198 1.54 12.39 -5.33
C GLU A 198 2.85 13.21 -5.35
N GLY A 199 3.32 13.66 -6.53
CA GLY A 199 4.55 14.43 -6.67
C GLY A 199 5.82 13.64 -6.33
N LEU A 200 5.83 12.33 -6.60
CA LEU A 200 6.96 11.43 -6.36
C LEU A 200 7.87 11.23 -7.58
N ARG A 201 7.48 11.78 -8.70
CA ARG A 201 8.23 11.83 -9.98
C ARG A 201 8.09 13.18 -10.63
#